data_3d282669bfa9b8a63cd896a6d85230b1
#
_entry.id   3d282669bfa9b8a63cd896a6d85230b1
#
_cell.length_a   1.000
_cell.length_b   1.000
_cell.length_c   1.000
_cell.angle_alpha   90.00
_cell.angle_beta   90.00
_cell.angle_gamma   90.00
#
_symmetry.space_group_name_H-M   'P 1'
#
loop_
_entity.id
_entity.type
_entity.pdbx_description
1 polymer ?
#
loop_
_entity_poly.entity_id
_entity_poly.type
_entity_poly.pdbx_seq_one_letter_code
_entity_poly.pdbx_strand_id
1 'polypeptide(L)'
;MSKKEKLILIVGIAVILICTVFVLFMLDRSSVIRIFPRPAPKQEKVIQLDNLGSADTPTGKTAIITIFCDDKLTKWDFGKETDTTRRKNVLKSVKIASEWLMEQAQKYNKDLSVAYPADENSDLYYQTAFDDVVCDSLADREKTSYYQYIEKNVDVDGIKKKYGCENIVYLLFANEYDESREDELNIGINAYAVPFYDKEKEYPYELCCIPSVLENTEISPAVIAHEILHLFGAPDLYAPDAQDIGYLITMGFVDYCKENYPQDIMFSTYDRETGERLPDRITQEITDITAYYIGWLETAPDCIDEYLLVHSQ
;
A
#
# COMPACT_ATOMS: atom_id res chain seq x y z
N MET A 1 10.17 -58.45 -35.45
CA MET A 1 9.76 -57.04 -35.63
C MET A 1 10.28 -56.49 -36.95
N SER A 2 9.42 -56.04 -37.81
CA SER A 2 9.79 -55.42 -39.09
C SER A 2 10.51 -54.06 -38.86
N LYS A 3 11.21 -53.57 -39.89
CA LYS A 3 11.87 -52.24 -39.79
C LYS A 3 10.86 -51.13 -39.45
N LYS A 4 9.63 -51.24 -39.93
CA LYS A 4 8.55 -50.29 -39.67
C LYS A 4 8.08 -50.32 -38.23
N GLU A 5 7.95 -51.53 -37.62
CA GLU A 5 7.58 -51.67 -36.21
C GLU A 5 8.65 -51.12 -35.24
N LYS A 6 9.95 -51.33 -35.60
CA LYS A 6 11.07 -50.77 -34.83
C LYS A 6 11.05 -49.25 -34.86
N LEU A 7 10.78 -48.67 -36.04
CA LEU A 7 10.70 -47.20 -36.18
C LEU A 7 9.55 -46.63 -35.35
N ILE A 8 8.37 -47.25 -35.44
CA ILE A 8 7.19 -46.82 -34.64
C ILE A 8 7.49 -46.86 -33.14
N LEU A 9 8.14 -47.94 -32.68
CA LEU A 9 8.53 -48.08 -31.26
C LEU A 9 9.51 -47.00 -30.83
N ILE A 10 10.53 -46.71 -31.64
CA ILE A 10 11.52 -45.66 -31.34
C ILE A 10 10.86 -44.28 -31.28
N VAL A 11 10.00 -43.96 -32.23
CA VAL A 11 9.26 -42.69 -32.25
C VAL A 11 8.33 -42.58 -31.03
N GLY A 12 7.63 -43.67 -30.67
CA GLY A 12 6.77 -43.68 -29.48
C GLY A 12 7.55 -43.43 -28.18
N ILE A 13 8.70 -44.09 -28.02
CA ILE A 13 9.60 -43.86 -26.85
C ILE A 13 10.10 -42.40 -26.81
N ALA A 14 10.49 -41.84 -27.96
CA ALA A 14 10.96 -40.46 -28.03
C ALA A 14 9.87 -39.46 -27.63
N VAL A 15 8.64 -39.65 -28.09
CA VAL A 15 7.49 -38.82 -27.72
C VAL A 15 7.22 -38.91 -26.22
N ILE A 16 7.22 -40.08 -25.63
CA ILE A 16 7.01 -40.26 -24.19
C ILE A 16 8.10 -39.53 -23.39
N LEU A 17 9.36 -39.65 -23.79
CA LEU A 17 10.47 -38.96 -23.13
C LEU A 17 10.32 -37.43 -23.21
N ILE A 18 9.95 -36.91 -24.35
CA ILE A 18 9.73 -35.43 -24.53
C ILE A 18 8.58 -34.96 -23.64
N CYS A 19 7.46 -35.69 -23.64
CA CYS A 19 6.32 -35.35 -22.78
C CYS A 19 6.69 -35.41 -21.28
N THR A 20 7.45 -36.41 -20.88
CA THR A 20 7.90 -36.53 -19.48
C THR A 20 8.81 -35.38 -19.06
N VAL A 21 9.80 -35.02 -19.90
CA VAL A 21 10.67 -33.85 -19.67
C VAL A 21 9.87 -32.55 -19.61
N PHE A 22 8.90 -32.40 -20.49
CA PHE A 22 8.04 -31.22 -20.48
C PHE A 22 7.19 -31.12 -19.21
N VAL A 23 6.59 -32.24 -18.75
CA VAL A 23 5.81 -32.27 -17.50
C VAL A 23 6.73 -31.94 -16.29
N LEU A 24 7.92 -32.53 -16.24
CA LEU A 24 8.89 -32.26 -15.18
C LEU A 24 9.33 -30.80 -15.18
N PHE A 25 9.54 -30.22 -16.37
CA PHE A 25 9.85 -28.79 -16.51
C PHE A 25 8.70 -27.89 -16.02
N MET A 26 7.45 -28.24 -16.36
CA MET A 26 6.28 -27.51 -15.91
C MET A 26 6.08 -27.60 -14.39
N LEU A 27 6.32 -28.78 -13.80
CA LEU A 27 6.27 -29.00 -12.35
C LEU A 27 7.39 -28.24 -11.62
N ASP A 28 8.59 -28.17 -12.19
CA ASP A 28 9.70 -27.38 -11.65
C ASP A 28 9.38 -25.87 -11.72
N ARG A 29 8.77 -25.42 -12.84
CA ARG A 29 8.38 -24.02 -13.00
C ARG A 29 7.24 -23.61 -12.08
N SER A 30 6.32 -24.51 -11.76
CA SER A 30 5.21 -24.30 -10.80
C SER A 30 5.65 -24.46 -9.33
N SER A 31 6.93 -24.65 -9.07
CA SER A 31 7.51 -24.84 -7.73
C SER A 31 6.99 -26.06 -6.95
N VAL A 32 6.26 -26.98 -7.61
CA VAL A 32 5.77 -28.23 -7.01
C VAL A 32 6.90 -29.22 -6.72
N ILE A 33 7.92 -29.26 -7.59
CA ILE A 33 9.14 -30.05 -7.39
C ILE A 33 10.36 -29.29 -7.92
N ARG A 34 11.49 -29.37 -7.21
CA ARG A 34 12.78 -28.80 -7.67
C ARG A 34 13.62 -29.91 -8.31
N ILE A 35 13.66 -29.96 -9.62
CA ILE A 35 14.42 -30.95 -10.38
C ILE A 35 15.66 -30.32 -11.03
N PHE A 36 15.55 -29.09 -11.49
CA PHE A 36 16.66 -28.39 -12.18
C PHE A 36 17.32 -27.38 -11.25
N PRO A 37 18.66 -27.37 -11.14
CA PRO A 37 19.36 -26.32 -10.44
C PRO A 37 19.11 -25.00 -11.17
N ARG A 38 18.47 -24.07 -10.50
CA ARG A 38 18.43 -22.68 -11.00
C ARG A 38 19.82 -22.09 -10.86
N PRO A 39 20.30 -21.30 -11.85
CA PRO A 39 21.49 -20.51 -11.63
C PRO A 39 21.26 -19.71 -10.34
N ALA A 40 22.24 -19.73 -9.44
CA ALA A 40 22.20 -18.87 -8.27
C ALA A 40 21.85 -17.46 -8.75
N PRO A 41 20.92 -16.75 -8.12
CA PRO A 41 20.66 -15.36 -8.46
C PRO A 41 22.03 -14.68 -8.48
N LYS A 42 22.36 -13.98 -9.57
CA LYS A 42 23.51 -13.07 -9.55
C LYS A 42 23.29 -12.21 -8.33
N GLN A 43 24.25 -12.19 -7.42
CA GLN A 43 24.31 -11.19 -6.37
C GLN A 43 24.43 -9.82 -7.06
N GLU A 44 23.31 -9.27 -7.50
CA GLU A 44 23.22 -7.86 -7.81
C GLU A 44 23.35 -7.17 -6.46
N LYS A 45 24.25 -6.21 -6.40
CA LYS A 45 24.48 -5.36 -5.24
C LYS A 45 23.10 -4.86 -4.79
N VAL A 46 22.67 -5.20 -3.58
CA VAL A 46 21.49 -4.59 -2.98
C VAL A 46 21.76 -3.08 -3.04
N ILE A 47 21.04 -2.40 -3.90
CA ILE A 47 21.01 -0.96 -3.89
C ILE A 47 20.24 -0.66 -2.63
N GLN A 48 20.87 0.04 -1.68
CA GLN A 48 20.15 0.61 -0.55
C GLN A 48 19.00 1.40 -1.17
N LEU A 49 17.78 0.96 -0.95
CA LEU A 49 16.61 1.69 -1.43
C LEU A 49 16.62 3.00 -0.66
N ASP A 50 16.92 4.09 -1.35
CA ASP A 50 16.62 5.40 -0.81
C ASP A 50 15.11 5.38 -0.47
N ASN A 51 14.72 6.04 0.62
CA ASN A 51 13.33 6.17 0.97
C ASN A 51 12.53 6.65 -0.26
N LEU A 52 11.61 5.81 -0.75
CA LEU A 52 10.87 6.07 -1.97
C LEU A 52 9.60 6.89 -1.73
N GLY A 53 9.20 7.09 -0.45
CA GLY A 53 7.99 7.82 -0.10
C GLY A 53 8.15 9.33 -0.19
N SER A 54 7.12 10.02 -0.66
CA SER A 54 7.13 11.49 -0.80
C SER A 54 7.07 12.23 0.53
N ALA A 55 6.63 11.57 1.60
CA ALA A 55 6.62 12.13 2.95
C ALA A 55 7.93 11.93 3.70
N ASP A 56 8.97 11.39 3.00
CA ASP A 56 10.29 11.12 3.56
C ASP A 56 10.24 10.11 4.74
N THR A 57 11.30 9.97 5.51
CA THR A 57 11.33 9.09 6.68
C THR A 57 10.47 9.66 7.81
N PRO A 58 9.59 8.85 8.44
CA PRO A 58 8.72 9.35 9.53
C PRO A 58 9.50 9.55 10.82
N THR A 59 10.22 10.67 10.88
CA THR A 59 10.97 11.16 12.03
C THR A 59 10.74 12.65 12.24
N GLY A 60 11.04 13.16 13.43
CA GLY A 60 10.80 14.56 13.75
C GLY A 60 9.31 14.90 13.81
N LYS A 61 8.89 15.91 13.05
CA LYS A 61 7.51 16.36 13.05
C LYS A 61 6.85 16.17 11.68
N THR A 62 5.67 15.58 11.70
CA THR A 62 4.81 15.35 10.54
C THR A 62 3.46 16.02 10.75
N ALA A 63 2.86 16.58 9.72
CA ALA A 63 1.47 17.03 9.76
C ALA A 63 0.60 16.23 8.78
N ILE A 64 -0.56 15.80 9.26
CA ILE A 64 -1.58 15.10 8.47
C ILE A 64 -2.69 16.07 8.10
N ILE A 65 -2.82 16.33 6.82
CA ILE A 65 -3.89 17.15 6.24
C ILE A 65 -5.01 16.21 5.80
N THR A 66 -6.23 16.43 6.31
CA THR A 66 -7.41 15.66 5.92
C THR A 66 -8.34 16.50 5.07
N ILE A 67 -8.76 15.95 3.94
CA ILE A 67 -9.61 16.58 2.96
C ILE A 67 -10.85 15.72 2.76
N PHE A 68 -12.01 16.19 3.22
CA PHE A 68 -13.29 15.50 2.98
C PHE A 68 -13.81 15.90 1.60
N CYS A 69 -13.99 14.89 0.74
CA CYS A 69 -14.26 15.09 -0.68
C CYS A 69 -15.67 14.64 -1.04
N ASP A 70 -16.46 15.56 -1.59
CA ASP A 70 -17.55 15.15 -2.48
C ASP A 70 -16.93 14.66 -3.79
N ASP A 71 -17.54 13.66 -4.42
CA ASP A 71 -17.12 13.20 -5.72
C ASP A 71 -18.31 12.90 -6.64
N LYS A 72 -18.03 12.32 -7.81
CA LYS A 72 -19.04 12.00 -8.81
C LYS A 72 -20.14 11.06 -8.29
N LEU A 73 -19.84 10.18 -7.35
CA LEU A 73 -20.73 9.11 -6.89
C LEU A 73 -21.25 9.35 -5.48
N THR A 74 -20.51 10.06 -4.63
CA THR A 74 -20.85 10.22 -3.22
C THR A 74 -20.62 11.64 -2.73
N LYS A 75 -21.37 12.04 -1.70
CA LYS A 75 -21.31 13.39 -1.12
C LYS A 75 -21.46 13.31 0.39
N TRP A 76 -20.79 14.22 1.05
CA TRP A 76 -20.96 14.49 2.47
C TRP A 76 -22.12 15.47 2.71
N ASP A 77 -23.13 15.06 3.43
CA ASP A 77 -24.19 15.95 3.91
C ASP A 77 -24.09 16.14 5.42
N PHE A 78 -23.25 17.03 5.85
CA PHE A 78 -23.05 17.31 7.28
C PHE A 78 -24.26 17.93 7.99
N GLY A 79 -25.36 18.16 7.29
CA GLY A 79 -26.68 18.41 7.88
C GLY A 79 -27.35 17.13 8.40
N LYS A 80 -26.90 15.95 7.94
CA LYS A 80 -27.37 14.65 8.42
C LYS A 80 -26.52 14.16 9.59
N GLU A 81 -27.18 13.55 10.57
CA GLU A 81 -26.53 12.98 11.74
C GLU A 81 -25.57 11.81 11.37
N THR A 82 -25.97 10.99 10.39
CA THR A 82 -25.15 9.88 9.90
C THR A 82 -23.79 10.36 9.40
N ASP A 83 -23.76 11.36 8.49
CA ASP A 83 -22.54 11.86 7.89
C ASP A 83 -21.69 12.64 8.90
N THR A 84 -22.35 13.38 9.81
CA THR A 84 -21.65 14.05 10.91
C THR A 84 -21.00 13.05 11.86
N THR A 85 -21.67 11.96 12.18
CA THR A 85 -21.11 10.88 13.02
C THR A 85 -19.95 10.18 12.31
N ARG A 86 -20.13 9.83 11.04
CA ARG A 86 -19.09 9.19 10.23
C ARG A 86 -17.84 10.07 10.11
N ARG A 87 -18.00 11.38 9.86
CA ARG A 87 -16.86 12.33 9.88
C ARG A 87 -16.10 12.30 11.20
N LYS A 88 -16.79 12.29 12.34
CA LYS A 88 -16.17 12.20 13.66
C LYS A 88 -15.43 10.87 13.84
N ASN A 89 -15.96 9.77 13.32
CA ASN A 89 -15.34 8.46 13.40
C ASN A 89 -14.09 8.40 12.51
N VAL A 90 -14.12 8.99 11.31
CA VAL A 90 -12.92 9.15 10.45
C VAL A 90 -11.83 9.94 11.19
N LEU A 91 -12.14 11.12 11.75
CA LEU A 91 -11.17 11.92 12.50
C LEU A 91 -10.63 11.18 13.74
N LYS A 92 -11.48 10.42 14.43
CA LYS A 92 -11.05 9.52 15.52
C LYS A 92 -10.08 8.45 15.02
N SER A 93 -10.35 7.84 13.87
CA SER A 93 -9.46 6.83 13.27
C SER A 93 -8.13 7.44 12.82
N VAL A 94 -8.11 8.65 12.26
CA VAL A 94 -6.88 9.41 11.96
C VAL A 94 -6.06 9.65 13.22
N LYS A 95 -6.71 10.07 14.32
CA LYS A 95 -6.05 10.26 15.62
C LYS A 95 -5.40 8.94 16.10
N ILE A 96 -6.16 7.83 16.10
CA ILE A 96 -5.64 6.53 16.55
C ILE A 96 -4.46 6.08 15.69
N ALA A 97 -4.55 6.21 14.36
CA ALA A 97 -3.47 5.89 13.44
C ALA A 97 -2.22 6.72 13.73
N SER A 98 -2.40 8.02 13.97
CA SER A 98 -1.29 8.94 14.31
C SER A 98 -0.62 8.59 15.63
N GLU A 99 -1.41 8.33 16.67
CA GLU A 99 -0.91 7.94 18.00
C GLU A 99 -0.19 6.59 17.95
N TRP A 100 -0.76 5.61 17.23
CA TRP A 100 -0.13 4.32 17.01
C TRP A 100 1.21 4.46 16.27
N LEU A 101 1.28 5.30 15.22
CA LEU A 101 2.53 5.51 14.47
C LEU A 101 3.62 6.10 15.37
N MET A 102 3.29 7.04 16.26
CA MET A 102 4.22 7.57 17.26
C MET A 102 4.68 6.49 18.25
N GLU A 103 3.78 5.59 18.69
CA GLU A 103 4.13 4.47 19.57
C GLU A 103 5.05 3.46 18.85
N GLN A 104 4.81 3.15 17.56
CA GLN A 104 5.69 2.29 16.80
C GLN A 104 7.09 2.93 16.64
N ALA A 105 7.16 4.23 16.35
CA ALA A 105 8.43 4.95 16.23
C ALA A 105 9.30 4.81 17.50
N GLN A 106 8.68 4.88 18.69
CA GLN A 106 9.39 4.70 19.95
C GLN A 106 10.04 3.32 20.07
N LYS A 107 9.41 2.26 19.56
CA LYS A 107 9.99 0.89 19.56
C LYS A 107 11.32 0.84 18.78
N TYR A 108 11.46 1.67 17.77
CA TYR A 108 12.67 1.80 16.93
C TYR A 108 13.58 2.94 17.37
N ASN A 109 13.35 3.53 18.55
CA ASN A 109 14.10 4.68 19.08
C ASN A 109 14.09 5.88 18.12
N LYS A 110 12.99 6.08 17.39
CA LYS A 110 12.78 7.24 16.52
C LYS A 110 11.92 8.26 17.26
N ASP A 111 12.33 9.54 17.14
CA ASP A 111 11.52 10.65 17.62
C ASP A 111 10.54 11.04 16.52
N LEU A 112 9.26 10.84 16.76
CA LEU A 112 8.17 11.20 15.84
C LEU A 112 7.06 11.88 16.60
N SER A 113 6.62 13.03 16.08
CA SER A 113 5.45 13.76 16.56
C SER A 113 4.54 14.06 15.37
N VAL A 114 3.28 13.66 15.47
CA VAL A 114 2.30 13.81 14.39
C VAL A 114 1.22 14.81 14.80
N ALA A 115 1.08 15.90 14.03
CA ALA A 115 -0.05 16.81 14.12
C ALA A 115 -1.17 16.33 13.19
N TYR A 116 -2.39 16.28 13.69
CA TYR A 116 -3.58 15.83 12.95
C TYR A 116 -4.79 16.71 13.33
N PRO A 117 -5.85 16.78 12.48
CA PRO A 117 -7.04 17.57 12.81
C PRO A 117 -7.82 16.93 13.94
N ALA A 118 -8.09 17.72 14.99
CA ALA A 118 -8.93 17.29 16.12
C ALA A 118 -10.42 17.34 15.77
N ASP A 119 -10.81 18.33 14.96
CA ASP A 119 -12.17 18.57 14.50
C ASP A 119 -12.17 19.42 13.21
N GLU A 120 -13.36 19.80 12.76
CA GLU A 120 -13.57 20.61 11.53
C GLU A 120 -13.07 22.05 11.60
N ASN A 121 -12.66 22.54 12.77
CA ASN A 121 -12.12 23.90 12.92
C ASN A 121 -10.59 23.91 12.83
N SER A 122 -9.96 22.75 12.71
CA SER A 122 -8.52 22.64 12.53
C SER A 122 -8.09 23.19 11.17
N ASP A 123 -6.94 23.86 11.12
CA ASP A 123 -6.29 24.27 9.88
C ASP A 123 -5.65 23.09 9.10
N LEU A 124 -5.72 21.88 9.64
CA LEU A 124 -5.40 20.63 8.96
C LEU A 124 -6.64 19.93 8.37
N TYR A 125 -7.83 20.54 8.47
CA TYR A 125 -9.10 20.02 7.98
C TYR A 125 -9.59 20.85 6.80
N TYR A 126 -9.93 20.16 5.70
CA TYR A 126 -10.42 20.77 4.46
C TYR A 126 -11.65 20.03 3.93
N GLN A 127 -12.42 20.73 3.08
CA GLN A 127 -13.55 20.15 2.34
C GLN A 127 -13.50 20.63 0.89
N THR A 128 -13.86 19.74 -0.05
CA THR A 128 -13.90 20.06 -1.47
C THR A 128 -14.84 19.13 -2.23
N ALA A 129 -14.97 19.34 -3.54
CA ALA A 129 -15.64 18.44 -4.45
C ALA A 129 -14.79 18.22 -5.70
N PHE A 130 -14.79 17.00 -6.20
CA PHE A 130 -14.13 16.57 -7.43
C PHE A 130 -15.14 16.00 -8.43
N ASP A 131 -14.86 16.11 -9.71
CA ASP A 131 -15.69 15.54 -10.78
C ASP A 131 -15.41 14.05 -11.02
N ASP A 132 -14.29 13.55 -10.49
CA ASP A 132 -13.86 12.14 -10.59
C ASP A 132 -14.35 11.33 -9.39
N VAL A 133 -14.25 10.00 -9.46
CA VAL A 133 -14.45 9.09 -8.32
C VAL A 133 -13.14 9.01 -7.55
N VAL A 134 -13.14 9.52 -6.31
CA VAL A 134 -11.92 9.68 -5.50
C VAL A 134 -11.26 8.35 -5.18
N CYS A 135 -12.05 7.34 -4.79
CA CYS A 135 -11.55 6.06 -4.33
C CYS A 135 -11.58 4.94 -5.39
N ASP A 136 -11.63 5.30 -6.68
CA ASP A 136 -11.52 4.33 -7.78
C ASP A 136 -10.05 3.98 -8.01
N SER A 137 -9.66 2.78 -7.56
CA SER A 137 -8.30 2.24 -7.71
C SER A 137 -8.00 1.72 -9.13
N LEU A 138 -9.03 1.53 -9.97
CA LEU A 138 -8.87 1.08 -11.36
C LEU A 138 -8.74 2.24 -12.35
N ALA A 139 -9.10 3.46 -11.95
CA ALA A 139 -9.02 4.62 -12.82
C ALA A 139 -7.58 4.88 -13.27
N ASP A 140 -7.39 5.21 -14.55
CA ASP A 140 -6.12 5.75 -15.04
C ASP A 140 -5.84 7.08 -14.32
N ARG A 141 -4.70 7.13 -13.60
CA ARG A 141 -4.55 7.95 -12.41
C ARG A 141 -4.06 9.36 -12.68
N GLU A 142 -4.57 10.05 -13.69
CA GLU A 142 -4.37 11.49 -13.79
C GLU A 142 -5.18 12.22 -12.70
N LYS A 143 -4.64 12.25 -11.49
CA LYS A 143 -5.28 12.94 -10.34
C LYS A 143 -4.91 14.43 -10.27
N THR A 144 -4.67 15.06 -11.40
CA THR A 144 -4.26 16.48 -11.52
C THR A 144 -5.18 17.43 -10.74
N SER A 145 -6.49 17.15 -10.68
CA SER A 145 -7.47 17.95 -9.96
C SER A 145 -7.19 18.02 -8.45
N TYR A 146 -6.67 16.92 -7.85
CA TYR A 146 -6.36 16.84 -6.42
C TYR A 146 -5.15 17.71 -6.08
N TYR A 147 -4.09 17.62 -6.87
CA TYR A 147 -2.89 18.43 -6.72
C TYR A 147 -3.18 19.92 -6.93
N GLN A 148 -3.94 20.28 -7.95
CA GLN A 148 -4.38 21.67 -8.19
C GLN A 148 -5.21 22.22 -7.02
N TYR A 149 -6.07 21.39 -6.41
CA TYR A 149 -6.82 21.80 -5.23
C TYR A 149 -5.89 22.10 -4.06
N ILE A 150 -4.96 21.19 -3.76
CA ILE A 150 -4.01 21.32 -2.65
C ILE A 150 -3.15 22.55 -2.84
N GLU A 151 -2.52 22.72 -4.00
CA GLU A 151 -1.66 23.87 -4.31
C GLU A 151 -2.39 25.21 -4.18
N LYS A 152 -3.67 25.25 -4.52
CA LYS A 152 -4.46 26.48 -4.49
C LYS A 152 -5.03 26.82 -3.13
N ASN A 153 -5.41 25.81 -2.33
CA ASN A 153 -6.27 26.02 -1.16
C ASN A 153 -5.60 25.65 0.17
N VAL A 154 -4.48 24.91 0.14
CA VAL A 154 -3.77 24.49 1.36
C VAL A 154 -2.51 25.35 1.51
N ASP A 155 -2.43 26.10 2.61
CA ASP A 155 -1.23 26.89 2.94
C ASP A 155 -0.17 25.97 3.57
N VAL A 156 0.48 25.15 2.72
CA VAL A 156 1.49 24.15 3.13
C VAL A 156 2.64 24.82 3.88
N ASP A 157 3.13 25.95 3.40
CA ASP A 157 4.24 26.67 4.04
C ASP A 157 3.84 27.21 5.42
N GLY A 158 2.62 27.74 5.54
CA GLY A 158 2.06 28.17 6.82
C GLY A 158 1.90 27.02 7.82
N ILE A 159 1.44 25.86 7.35
CA ILE A 159 1.30 24.64 8.14
C ILE A 159 2.69 24.16 8.61
N LYS A 160 3.65 24.02 7.69
CA LYS A 160 5.03 23.63 8.02
C LYS A 160 5.62 24.55 9.08
N LYS A 161 5.48 25.86 8.90
CA LYS A 161 5.96 26.86 9.86
C LYS A 161 5.24 26.77 11.21
N LYS A 162 3.91 26.61 11.21
CA LYS A 162 3.10 26.56 12.44
C LYS A 162 3.40 25.34 13.28
N TYR A 163 3.46 24.17 12.66
CA TYR A 163 3.70 22.89 13.34
C TYR A 163 5.19 22.56 13.47
N GLY A 164 6.06 23.29 12.76
CA GLY A 164 7.50 23.06 12.72
C GLY A 164 7.84 21.71 12.12
N CYS A 165 7.08 21.29 11.10
CA CYS A 165 7.23 20.00 10.42
C CYS A 165 7.77 20.22 9.00
N GLU A 166 8.51 19.21 8.49
CA GLU A 166 8.91 19.14 7.09
C GLU A 166 8.03 18.16 6.32
N ASN A 167 7.60 17.09 6.98
CA ASN A 167 6.82 16.02 6.39
C ASN A 167 5.32 16.34 6.40
N ILE A 168 4.67 16.18 5.25
CA ILE A 168 3.23 16.36 5.10
C ILE A 168 2.63 15.08 4.52
N VAL A 169 1.53 14.65 5.12
CA VAL A 169 0.69 13.54 4.65
C VAL A 169 -0.66 14.09 4.22
N TYR A 170 -1.14 13.69 3.05
CA TYR A 170 -2.43 14.10 2.53
C TYR A 170 -3.39 12.92 2.49
N LEU A 171 -4.52 13.04 3.21
CA LEU A 171 -5.58 12.03 3.25
C LEU A 171 -6.86 12.62 2.66
N LEU A 172 -7.34 12.05 1.56
CA LEU A 172 -8.59 12.40 0.90
C LEU A 172 -9.66 11.39 1.32
N PHE A 173 -10.72 11.85 1.96
CA PHE A 173 -11.81 10.99 2.42
C PHE A 173 -13.09 11.21 1.60
N ALA A 174 -13.50 10.21 0.83
CA ALA A 174 -14.82 10.15 0.22
C ALA A 174 -15.85 9.57 1.21
N ASN A 175 -17.14 9.88 1.00
CA ASN A 175 -18.22 9.27 1.79
C ASN A 175 -18.43 7.81 1.36
N GLU A 176 -19.46 7.15 1.87
CA GLU A 176 -19.83 5.77 1.55
C GLU A 176 -20.21 5.62 0.07
N TYR A 177 -19.67 4.61 -0.58
CA TYR A 177 -20.04 4.20 -1.93
C TYR A 177 -21.04 3.04 -1.89
N ASP A 178 -21.82 2.93 -2.94
CA ASP A 178 -22.63 1.74 -3.20
C ASP A 178 -21.75 0.70 -3.95
N GLU A 179 -21.03 -0.12 -3.20
CA GLU A 179 -20.12 -1.14 -3.74
C GLU A 179 -20.84 -2.16 -4.63
N SER A 180 -22.17 -2.33 -4.48
CA SER A 180 -22.94 -3.24 -5.34
C SER A 180 -22.98 -2.81 -6.81
N ARG A 181 -22.56 -1.59 -7.13
CA ARG A 181 -22.52 -1.00 -8.46
C ARG A 181 -21.14 -1.00 -9.11
N GLU A 182 -20.12 -1.53 -8.46
CA GLU A 182 -18.75 -1.52 -8.96
C GLU A 182 -18.63 -2.15 -10.36
N ASP A 183 -19.20 -3.34 -10.54
CA ASP A 183 -19.20 -4.04 -11.83
C ASP A 183 -19.95 -3.25 -12.92
N GLU A 184 -21.10 -2.66 -12.58
CA GLU A 184 -21.89 -1.83 -13.52
C GLU A 184 -21.11 -0.61 -13.98
N LEU A 185 -20.37 0.03 -13.08
CA LEU A 185 -19.63 1.25 -13.33
C LEU A 185 -18.19 1.01 -13.79
N ASN A 186 -17.71 -0.23 -13.72
CA ASN A 186 -16.32 -0.62 -13.99
C ASN A 186 -15.32 0.19 -13.15
N ILE A 187 -15.57 0.25 -11.86
CA ILE A 187 -14.73 0.93 -10.85
C ILE A 187 -14.29 -0.07 -9.79
N GLY A 188 -13.21 0.21 -9.08
CA GLY A 188 -12.75 -0.56 -7.93
C GLY A 188 -12.64 0.33 -6.71
N ILE A 189 -13.65 0.27 -5.82
CA ILE A 189 -13.64 1.07 -4.60
C ILE A 189 -12.67 0.46 -3.60
N ASN A 190 -11.62 1.21 -3.28
CA ASN A 190 -10.62 0.80 -2.31
C ASN A 190 -9.99 2.02 -1.61
N ALA A 191 -9.31 1.77 -0.48
CA ALA A 191 -8.30 2.68 0.04
C ALA A 191 -7.00 2.42 -0.72
N TYR A 192 -6.29 3.47 -1.10
CA TYR A 192 -5.01 3.36 -1.78
C TYR A 192 -4.18 4.64 -1.69
N ALA A 193 -2.87 4.49 -1.73
CA ALA A 193 -1.95 5.60 -1.97
C ALA A 193 -1.76 5.83 -3.48
N VAL A 194 -1.75 7.08 -3.90
CA VAL A 194 -1.42 7.48 -5.27
C VAL A 194 0.09 7.67 -5.35
N PRO A 195 0.84 6.77 -5.98
CA PRO A 195 2.29 6.84 -6.04
C PRO A 195 2.76 7.98 -6.96
N PHE A 196 3.93 8.54 -6.65
CA PHE A 196 4.50 9.64 -7.43
C PHE A 196 5.62 9.19 -8.40
N TYR A 197 5.83 7.89 -8.57
CA TYR A 197 6.96 7.30 -9.30
C TYR A 197 6.95 7.46 -10.80
N ASP A 198 5.86 7.89 -11.37
CA ASP A 198 5.86 8.21 -12.78
C ASP A 198 6.62 9.53 -12.99
N LYS A 199 7.93 9.44 -13.21
CA LYS A 199 8.79 10.60 -13.49
C LYS A 199 8.37 11.39 -14.74
N GLU A 200 7.46 10.82 -15.55
CA GLU A 200 6.86 11.46 -16.71
C GLU A 200 5.60 12.25 -16.33
N LYS A 201 4.97 11.89 -15.20
CA LYS A 201 3.82 12.62 -14.64
C LYS A 201 4.33 13.52 -13.51
N GLU A 202 4.16 14.81 -13.66
CA GLU A 202 4.60 15.86 -12.72
C GLU A 202 3.78 15.86 -11.41
N TYR A 203 3.66 14.74 -10.72
CA TYR A 203 3.06 14.72 -9.39
C TYR A 203 4.14 14.97 -8.35
N PRO A 204 4.07 16.08 -7.60
CA PRO A 204 5.14 16.47 -6.69
C PRO A 204 5.20 15.64 -5.40
N TYR A 205 4.14 14.89 -5.09
CA TYR A 205 4.01 14.09 -3.85
C TYR A 205 2.90 13.05 -3.99
N GLU A 206 2.90 12.08 -3.09
CA GLU A 206 1.85 11.07 -2.94
C GLU A 206 0.69 11.59 -2.10
N LEU A 207 -0.47 10.94 -2.23
CA LEU A 207 -1.64 11.19 -1.41
C LEU A 207 -2.47 9.91 -1.25
N CYS A 208 -3.22 9.79 -0.17
CA CYS A 208 -4.11 8.65 0.06
C CYS A 208 -5.55 9.01 -0.30
N CYS A 209 -6.21 8.14 -1.05
CA CYS A 209 -7.65 8.18 -1.32
C CYS A 209 -8.33 7.09 -0.49
N ILE A 210 -9.22 7.47 0.41
CA ILE A 210 -9.77 6.55 1.43
C ILE A 210 -11.30 6.71 1.49
N PRO A 211 -12.08 5.63 1.24
CA PRO A 211 -13.52 5.68 1.47
C PRO A 211 -13.82 5.65 2.98
N SER A 212 -14.84 6.35 3.41
CA SER A 212 -15.24 6.36 4.84
C SER A 212 -15.87 5.03 5.30
N VAL A 213 -16.30 4.22 4.36
CA VAL A 213 -16.81 2.85 4.53
C VAL A 213 -16.13 1.98 3.49
N LEU A 214 -15.59 0.85 3.90
CA LEU A 214 -14.95 -0.15 3.05
C LEU A 214 -15.43 -1.53 3.47
N GLU A 215 -15.85 -2.35 2.52
CA GLU A 215 -16.40 -3.69 2.78
C GLU A 215 -17.56 -3.66 3.82
N ASN A 216 -18.46 -2.70 3.66
CA ASN A 216 -19.61 -2.46 4.55
C ASN A 216 -19.26 -2.14 6.02
N THR A 217 -18.02 -1.75 6.30
CA THR A 217 -17.58 -1.32 7.63
C THR A 217 -16.99 0.08 7.58
N GLU A 218 -17.21 0.87 8.64
CA GLU A 218 -16.52 2.17 8.75
C GLU A 218 -15.01 1.98 8.73
N ILE A 219 -14.33 2.92 8.08
CA ILE A 219 -12.88 2.84 7.89
C ILE A 219 -12.14 2.72 9.22
N SER A 220 -11.33 1.68 9.36
CA SER A 220 -10.58 1.43 10.58
C SER A 220 -9.28 2.24 10.64
N PRO A 221 -8.77 2.52 11.84
CA PRO A 221 -7.48 3.18 11.98
C PRO A 221 -6.31 2.38 11.39
N ALA A 222 -6.42 1.04 11.32
CA ALA A 222 -5.39 0.19 10.72
C ALA A 222 -5.27 0.43 9.22
N VAL A 223 -6.39 0.59 8.49
CA VAL A 223 -6.34 0.93 7.06
C VAL A 223 -5.70 2.31 6.86
N ILE A 224 -6.09 3.31 7.67
CA ILE A 224 -5.51 4.66 7.56
C ILE A 224 -3.99 4.63 7.82
N ALA A 225 -3.53 3.90 8.84
CA ALA A 225 -2.11 3.78 9.14
C ALA A 225 -1.33 3.05 8.02
N HIS A 226 -1.93 2.02 7.42
CA HIS A 226 -1.38 1.31 6.27
C HIS A 226 -1.17 2.26 5.08
N GLU A 227 -2.20 3.01 4.70
CA GLU A 227 -2.09 3.97 3.59
C GLU A 227 -1.07 5.09 3.87
N ILE A 228 -1.00 5.58 5.11
CA ILE A 228 0.02 6.55 5.50
C ILE A 228 1.44 6.01 5.31
N LEU A 229 1.67 4.73 5.61
CA LEU A 229 2.99 4.11 5.50
C LEU A 229 3.47 4.00 4.05
N HIS A 230 2.56 3.90 3.08
CA HIS A 230 2.93 4.00 1.66
C HIS A 230 3.60 5.34 1.34
N LEU A 231 3.11 6.44 1.90
CA LEU A 231 3.70 7.77 1.69
C LEU A 231 5.10 7.91 2.29
N PHE A 232 5.48 7.01 3.17
CA PHE A 232 6.82 6.88 3.72
C PHE A 232 7.68 5.81 3.02
N GLY A 233 7.13 5.14 1.98
CA GLY A 233 7.86 4.20 1.14
C GLY A 233 7.65 2.72 1.50
N ALA A 234 6.73 2.38 2.40
CA ALA A 234 6.42 0.99 2.69
C ALA A 234 5.66 0.33 1.52
N PRO A 235 6.08 -0.84 1.04
CA PRO A 235 5.32 -1.62 0.05
C PRO A 235 4.25 -2.47 0.71
N ASP A 236 3.26 -2.91 -0.09
CA ASP A 236 2.38 -3.99 0.29
C ASP A 236 3.16 -5.31 0.46
N LEU A 237 2.92 -6.02 1.56
CA LEU A 237 3.56 -7.31 1.83
C LEU A 237 2.64 -8.51 1.59
N TYR A 238 1.37 -8.27 1.20
CA TYR A 238 0.34 -9.32 1.00
C TYR A 238 0.13 -9.70 -0.46
N ALA A 239 0.63 -8.92 -1.39
CA ALA A 239 0.49 -9.18 -2.82
C ALA A 239 1.83 -8.99 -3.53
N PRO A 240 2.11 -9.76 -4.60
CA PRO A 240 3.28 -9.50 -5.43
C PRO A 240 3.08 -8.19 -6.17
N ASP A 241 4.01 -7.28 -5.98
CA ASP A 241 4.06 -6.03 -6.73
C ASP A 241 5.26 -6.05 -7.68
N ALA A 242 4.99 -5.72 -8.93
CA ALA A 242 5.95 -5.98 -9.98
C ALA A 242 6.57 -4.72 -10.60
N GLN A 243 6.06 -3.52 -10.40
CA GLN A 243 6.40 -2.50 -11.38
C GLN A 243 6.53 -1.05 -10.91
N ASP A 244 5.85 -0.61 -9.87
CA ASP A 244 5.70 0.84 -9.69
C ASP A 244 6.73 1.49 -8.75
N ILE A 245 7.44 0.74 -7.94
CA ILE A 245 8.31 1.26 -6.90
C ILE A 245 9.78 0.85 -7.00
N GLY A 246 10.21 0.38 -8.17
CA GLY A 246 11.62 0.05 -8.43
C GLY A 246 12.10 -1.24 -7.78
N TYR A 247 11.24 -2.01 -7.14
CA TYR A 247 11.51 -3.37 -6.65
C TYR A 247 10.35 -4.32 -6.96
N LEU A 248 10.67 -5.61 -6.99
CA LEU A 248 9.71 -6.67 -7.26
C LEU A 248 9.47 -7.47 -5.97
N ILE A 249 8.27 -7.39 -5.41
CA ILE A 249 7.83 -8.28 -4.34
C ILE A 249 7.37 -9.60 -4.97
N THR A 250 8.15 -10.66 -4.76
CA THR A 250 7.85 -11.98 -5.30
C THR A 250 6.82 -12.72 -4.47
N MET A 251 6.10 -13.69 -5.06
CA MET A 251 5.22 -14.59 -4.30
C MET A 251 5.97 -15.32 -3.16
N GLY A 252 7.24 -15.68 -3.36
CA GLY A 252 8.05 -16.29 -2.30
C GLY A 252 8.25 -15.36 -1.10
N PHE A 253 8.39 -14.06 -1.35
CA PHE A 253 8.49 -13.08 -0.27
C PHE A 253 7.14 -12.86 0.44
N VAL A 254 6.04 -12.84 -0.29
CA VAL A 254 4.68 -12.79 0.29
C VAL A 254 4.44 -14.00 1.20
N ASP A 255 4.76 -15.22 0.73
CA ASP A 255 4.64 -16.43 1.53
C ASP A 255 5.52 -16.38 2.79
N TYR A 256 6.73 -15.86 2.66
CA TYR A 256 7.63 -15.65 3.79
C TYR A 256 7.06 -14.65 4.82
N CYS A 257 6.53 -13.52 4.36
CA CYS A 257 5.89 -12.53 5.24
C CYS A 257 4.67 -13.11 5.94
N LYS A 258 3.86 -13.90 5.23
CA LYS A 258 2.70 -14.59 5.80
C LYS A 258 3.08 -15.54 6.95
N GLU A 259 4.19 -16.22 6.84
CA GLU A 259 4.65 -17.19 7.84
C GLU A 259 5.36 -16.52 9.02
N ASN A 260 6.17 -15.47 8.76
CA ASN A 260 7.09 -14.90 9.73
C ASN A 260 6.66 -13.53 10.29
N TYR A 261 5.90 -12.74 9.51
CA TYR A 261 5.49 -11.38 9.85
C TYR A 261 3.99 -11.13 9.65
N PRO A 262 3.11 -12.09 10.00
CA PRO A 262 1.66 -11.95 9.75
C PRO A 262 1.01 -10.85 10.59
N GLN A 263 1.74 -10.25 11.54
CA GLN A 263 1.31 -9.10 12.35
C GLN A 263 1.73 -7.75 11.75
N ASP A 264 2.53 -7.74 10.68
CA ASP A 264 2.93 -6.50 10.04
C ASP A 264 1.72 -5.81 9.42
N ILE A 265 1.61 -4.50 9.64
CA ILE A 265 0.48 -3.71 9.15
C ILE A 265 0.44 -3.66 7.61
N MET A 266 1.60 -3.71 6.94
CA MET A 266 1.69 -3.76 5.48
C MET A 266 1.35 -5.15 4.92
N PHE A 267 1.28 -6.18 5.78
CA PHE A 267 0.80 -7.50 5.41
C PHE A 267 -0.72 -7.64 5.60
N SER A 268 -1.28 -7.07 6.67
CA SER A 268 -2.72 -7.16 6.94
C SER A 268 -3.20 -6.05 7.86
N THR A 269 -4.35 -5.47 7.53
CA THR A 269 -5.08 -4.52 8.39
C THR A 269 -6.14 -5.17 9.28
N TYR A 270 -6.29 -6.50 9.21
CA TYR A 270 -7.25 -7.26 10.01
C TYR A 270 -6.62 -7.76 11.31
N ASP A 271 -7.36 -7.64 12.41
CA ASP A 271 -6.96 -8.25 13.68
C ASP A 271 -6.90 -9.78 13.56
N ARG A 272 -5.83 -10.38 14.05
CA ARG A 272 -5.57 -11.82 13.86
C ARG A 272 -6.46 -12.73 14.70
N GLU A 273 -6.99 -12.23 15.81
CA GLU A 273 -7.82 -13.02 16.72
C GLU A 273 -9.27 -13.03 16.26
N THR A 274 -9.75 -11.88 15.80
CA THR A 274 -11.15 -11.71 15.40
C THR A 274 -11.39 -11.89 13.91
N GLY A 275 -10.36 -11.65 13.08
CA GLY A 275 -10.49 -11.59 11.63
C GLY A 275 -11.24 -10.35 11.14
N GLU A 276 -11.37 -9.31 11.97
CA GLU A 276 -12.09 -8.09 11.67
C GLU A 276 -11.15 -6.87 11.74
N ARG A 277 -11.51 -5.79 11.08
CA ARG A 277 -10.86 -4.47 11.25
C ARG A 277 -11.47 -3.78 12.44
N LEU A 278 -10.65 -3.50 13.46
CA LEU A 278 -11.13 -2.91 14.72
C LEU A 278 -11.29 -1.39 14.59
N PRO A 279 -12.42 -0.80 15.03
CA PRO A 279 -12.71 0.63 14.84
C PRO A 279 -12.06 1.54 15.90
N ASP A 280 -11.46 0.97 16.93
CA ASP A 280 -11.02 1.71 18.13
C ASP A 280 -9.55 1.51 18.48
N ARG A 281 -8.82 0.64 17.76
CA ARG A 281 -7.40 0.36 17.98
C ARG A 281 -6.75 -0.30 16.78
N ILE A 282 -5.43 -0.35 16.79
CA ILE A 282 -4.58 -1.10 15.85
C ILE A 282 -3.87 -2.18 16.65
N THR A 283 -4.00 -3.44 16.22
CA THR A 283 -3.35 -4.61 16.85
C THR A 283 -2.12 -5.08 16.09
N GLN A 284 -1.93 -4.56 14.88
CA GLN A 284 -0.76 -4.77 14.06
C GLN A 284 0.44 -3.99 14.60
N GLU A 285 1.60 -4.28 14.06
CA GLU A 285 2.83 -3.56 14.36
C GLU A 285 3.64 -3.27 13.09
N ILE A 286 4.60 -2.37 13.19
CA ILE A 286 5.64 -2.19 12.19
C ILE A 286 6.73 -3.19 12.53
N THR A 287 7.00 -4.13 11.62
CA THR A 287 8.11 -5.09 11.78
C THR A 287 9.39 -4.55 11.15
N ASP A 288 10.50 -5.27 11.31
CA ASP A 288 11.79 -4.84 10.76
C ASP A 288 11.76 -4.66 9.23
N ILE A 289 10.90 -5.42 8.53
CA ILE A 289 10.72 -5.26 7.08
C ILE A 289 10.16 -3.88 6.76
N THR A 290 8.99 -3.56 7.30
CA THR A 290 8.36 -2.25 7.10
C THR A 290 9.22 -1.12 7.64
N ALA A 291 9.85 -1.30 8.83
CA ALA A 291 10.76 -0.34 9.43
C ALA A 291 11.97 -0.02 8.52
N TYR A 292 12.49 -0.99 7.80
CA TYR A 292 13.55 -0.78 6.82
C TYR A 292 13.07 0.09 5.65
N TYR A 293 11.92 -0.23 5.05
CA TYR A 293 11.40 0.51 3.90
C TYR A 293 11.08 1.97 4.22
N ILE A 294 10.58 2.26 5.43
CA ILE A 294 10.31 3.64 5.85
C ILE A 294 11.54 4.36 6.43
N GLY A 295 12.73 3.76 6.33
CA GLY A 295 14.00 4.37 6.74
C GLY A 295 14.27 4.36 8.25
N TRP A 296 13.56 3.56 9.04
CA TRP A 296 13.85 3.43 10.48
C TRP A 296 15.02 2.51 10.78
N LEU A 297 15.34 1.57 9.89
CA LEU A 297 16.51 0.72 9.95
C LEU A 297 17.48 1.06 8.82
N GLU A 298 18.77 1.13 9.13
CA GLU A 298 19.83 1.39 8.15
C GLU A 298 20.25 0.12 7.40
N THR A 299 20.02 -1.04 8.00
CA THR A 299 20.41 -2.34 7.45
C THR A 299 19.16 -3.12 7.08
N ALA A 300 19.13 -3.60 5.85
CA ALA A 300 18.06 -4.49 5.40
C ALA A 300 18.05 -5.78 6.23
N PRO A 301 16.87 -6.29 6.61
CA PRO A 301 16.74 -7.66 7.09
C PRO A 301 17.24 -8.67 6.05
N ASP A 302 17.90 -9.75 6.50
CA ASP A 302 18.50 -10.76 5.61
C ASP A 302 17.53 -11.33 4.56
N CYS A 303 16.24 -11.43 4.90
CA CYS A 303 15.22 -11.95 4.01
C CYS A 303 14.95 -11.06 2.80
N ILE A 304 15.22 -9.75 2.88
CA ILE A 304 14.99 -8.83 1.76
C ILE A 304 15.91 -9.17 0.59
N ASP A 305 17.19 -9.46 0.86
CA ASP A 305 18.16 -9.84 -0.17
C ASP A 305 17.80 -11.13 -0.90
N GLU A 306 17.13 -12.05 -0.20
CA GLU A 306 16.75 -13.36 -0.75
C GLU A 306 15.52 -13.28 -1.66
N TYR A 307 14.54 -12.44 -1.32
CA TYR A 307 13.21 -12.48 -1.95
C TYR A 307 12.89 -11.30 -2.85
N LEU A 308 13.61 -10.20 -2.74
CA LEU A 308 13.39 -9.01 -3.56
C LEU A 308 14.35 -8.95 -4.75
N LEU A 309 13.81 -8.66 -5.92
CA LEU A 309 14.56 -8.32 -7.12
C LEU A 309 14.56 -6.80 -7.24
N VAL A 310 15.70 -6.19 -6.97
CA VAL A 310 15.88 -4.75 -7.18
C VAL A 310 16.23 -4.52 -8.64
N HIS A 311 15.42 -3.76 -9.36
CA HIS A 311 15.76 -3.32 -10.70
C HIS A 311 16.78 -2.18 -10.57
N SER A 312 18.04 -2.45 -10.98
CA SER A 312 19.02 -1.37 -11.20
C SER A 312 18.53 -0.51 -12.35
N GLN A 313 18.27 0.75 -12.09
CA GLN A 313 18.05 1.77 -13.12
C GLN A 313 19.33 2.04 -13.89
#